data_7c4f6720921e0396e1fd70df15512e24
#
_entry.id   7c4f6720921e0396e1fd70df15512e24
#
_cell.length_a   1.000
_cell.length_b   1.000
_cell.length_c   1.000
_cell.angle_alpha   90.00
_cell.angle_beta   90.00
_cell.angle_gamma   90.00
#
_symmetry.space_group_name_H-M   'P 1'
#
loop_
_entity.id
_entity.type
_entity.pdbx_description
1 polymer ?
#
loop_
_entity_poly.entity_id
_entity_poly.type
_entity_poly.pdbx_seq_one_letter_code
_entity_poly.pdbx_strand_id
1 'polypeptide(L)'
;MTLTEAHVGLYSGLSQDFPPEAGVVPELLPLCLTTGLGWRIPQAPLAVLAFMGFEWEVLQPVRVGDTIHSLARTAVKRSMREGGVIVEERQVINQRGEIVHRGRFTYLVAKRPPP
;
A
#
# COMPACT_ATOMS: atom_id res chain seq x y z
N MET A 1 -10.23 -6.84 3.79
CA MET A 1 -10.74 -7.04 2.42
C MET A 1 -10.41 -8.45 1.96
N THR A 2 -11.41 -9.19 1.52
CA THR A 2 -11.20 -10.53 0.97
C THR A 2 -10.99 -10.44 -0.53
N LEU A 3 -9.93 -11.07 -1.03
CA LEU A 3 -9.58 -11.05 -2.45
C LEU A 3 -10.35 -12.13 -3.20
N THR A 4 -10.94 -11.77 -4.34
CA THR A 4 -11.75 -12.64 -5.17
C THR A 4 -11.19 -12.71 -6.58
N GLU A 5 -11.68 -13.67 -7.37
CA GLU A 5 -11.37 -13.77 -8.81
C GLU A 5 -11.75 -12.48 -9.56
N ALA A 6 -12.81 -11.80 -9.12
CA ALA A 6 -13.23 -10.54 -9.76
C ALA A 6 -12.16 -9.45 -9.58
N HIS A 7 -11.56 -9.34 -8.41
CA HIS A 7 -10.48 -8.38 -8.16
C HIS A 7 -9.28 -8.65 -9.08
N VAL A 8 -8.88 -9.91 -9.18
CA VAL A 8 -7.76 -10.32 -10.05
C VAL A 8 -8.08 -10.03 -11.51
N GLY A 9 -9.30 -10.37 -11.95
CA GLY A 9 -9.72 -10.14 -13.32
C GLY A 9 -9.72 -8.66 -13.70
N LEU A 10 -10.25 -7.80 -12.85
CA LEU A 10 -10.24 -6.36 -13.09
C LEU A 10 -8.83 -5.79 -13.14
N TYR A 11 -7.99 -6.17 -12.20
CA TYR A 11 -6.61 -5.72 -12.15
C TYR A 11 -5.83 -6.17 -13.38
N SER A 12 -5.91 -7.45 -13.73
CA SER A 12 -5.20 -8.01 -14.88
C SER A 12 -5.72 -7.41 -16.20
N GLY A 13 -7.02 -7.15 -16.30
CA GLY A 13 -7.61 -6.52 -17.48
C GLY A 13 -7.14 -5.08 -17.67
N LEU A 14 -6.92 -4.33 -16.59
CA LEU A 14 -6.44 -2.95 -16.66
C LEU A 14 -4.94 -2.86 -16.85
N SER A 15 -4.16 -3.67 -16.12
CA SER A 15 -2.72 -3.55 -16.04
C SER A 15 -1.96 -4.45 -17.01
N GLN A 16 -2.60 -5.49 -17.55
CA GLN A 16 -1.95 -6.54 -18.32
C GLN A 16 -0.95 -7.36 -17.48
N ASP A 17 -1.01 -7.25 -16.17
CA ASP A 17 -0.22 -8.03 -15.22
C ASP A 17 -1.06 -9.23 -14.78
N PHE A 18 -0.66 -10.41 -15.20
CA PHE A 18 -1.39 -11.63 -14.95
C PHE A 18 -0.75 -12.42 -13.80
N PRO A 19 -1.55 -13.21 -13.04
CA PRO A 19 -0.98 -14.00 -11.96
C PRO A 19 0.01 -15.04 -12.51
N PRO A 20 1.08 -15.33 -11.72
CA PRO A 20 2.08 -16.31 -12.15
C PRO A 20 1.51 -17.73 -12.25
N GLU A 21 0.45 -18.02 -11.53
CA GLU A 21 -0.29 -19.29 -11.59
C GLU A 21 -1.73 -19.09 -11.15
N ALA A 22 -2.60 -20.02 -11.50
CA ALA A 22 -4.01 -19.94 -11.14
C ALA A 22 -4.19 -19.90 -9.61
N GLY A 23 -5.08 -19.03 -9.14
CA GLY A 23 -5.39 -18.90 -7.72
C GLY A 23 -4.41 -18.02 -6.93
N VAL A 24 -3.33 -17.56 -7.55
CA VAL A 24 -2.38 -16.62 -6.93
C VAL A 24 -2.73 -15.21 -7.41
N VAL A 25 -2.69 -14.27 -6.49
CA VAL A 25 -2.93 -12.85 -6.78
C VAL A 25 -1.65 -12.24 -7.38
N PRO A 26 -1.76 -11.42 -8.45
CA PRO A 26 -0.58 -10.69 -8.97
C PRO A 26 0.11 -9.89 -7.88
N GLU A 27 1.44 -9.90 -7.89
CA GLU A 27 2.24 -9.38 -6.77
C GLU A 27 2.02 -7.89 -6.46
N LEU A 28 1.73 -7.07 -7.46
CA LEU A 28 1.53 -5.64 -7.24
C LEU A 28 0.08 -5.28 -6.89
N LEU A 29 -0.86 -6.20 -7.01
CA LEU A 29 -2.26 -5.91 -6.64
C LEU A 29 -2.40 -5.58 -5.15
N PRO A 30 -1.83 -6.33 -4.20
CA PRO A 30 -1.89 -5.93 -2.79
C PRO A 30 -1.28 -4.56 -2.51
N LEU A 31 -0.20 -4.18 -3.21
CA LEU A 31 0.38 -2.85 -3.11
C LEU A 31 -0.65 -1.78 -3.51
N CYS A 32 -1.33 -1.96 -4.63
CA CYS A 32 -2.36 -1.01 -5.08
C CYS A 32 -3.52 -0.92 -4.09
N LEU A 33 -3.91 -2.04 -3.49
CA LEU A 33 -4.99 -2.08 -2.51
C LEU A 33 -4.62 -1.37 -1.21
N THR A 34 -3.34 -1.35 -0.82
CA THR A 34 -2.93 -0.65 0.41
C THR A 34 -3.22 0.83 0.35
N THR A 35 -3.19 1.45 -0.82
CA THR A 35 -3.54 2.86 -0.95
C THR A 35 -5.01 3.09 -0.64
N GLY A 36 -5.91 2.25 -1.14
CA GLY A 36 -7.34 2.32 -0.84
C GLY A 36 -7.66 1.94 0.59
N LEU A 37 -7.04 0.89 1.11
CA LEU A 37 -7.25 0.45 2.49
C LEU A 37 -6.75 1.47 3.51
N GLY A 38 -5.69 2.20 3.19
CA GLY A 38 -5.16 3.25 4.04
C GLY A 38 -6.15 4.38 4.31
N TRP A 39 -7.04 4.67 3.37
CA TRP A 39 -8.06 5.70 3.53
C TRP A 39 -9.19 5.30 4.49
N ARG A 40 -9.30 4.02 4.82
CA ARG A 40 -10.30 3.51 5.77
C ARG A 40 -9.86 3.60 7.22
N ILE A 41 -8.57 3.87 7.45
CA ILE A 41 -8.01 3.98 8.80
C ILE A 41 -8.09 5.44 9.24
N PRO A 42 -8.72 5.74 10.40
CA PRO A 42 -8.73 7.10 10.92
C PRO A 42 -7.31 7.55 11.24
N GLN A 43 -6.86 8.59 10.57
CA GLN A 43 -5.54 9.19 10.80
C GLN A 43 -5.60 10.68 10.49
N ALA A 44 -4.63 11.41 11.02
CA ALA A 44 -4.52 12.83 10.72
C ALA A 44 -4.33 13.02 9.21
N PRO A 45 -5.10 13.89 8.56
CA PRO A 45 -4.94 14.12 7.13
C PRO A 45 -3.56 14.68 6.81
N LEU A 46 -2.93 14.14 5.79
CA LEU A 46 -1.67 14.64 5.24
C LEU A 46 -1.98 15.36 3.94
N ALA A 47 -1.46 16.57 3.78
CA ALA A 47 -1.57 17.30 2.53
C ALA A 47 -0.48 16.81 1.58
N VAL A 48 -0.72 15.70 0.92
CA VAL A 48 0.24 15.09 0.00
C VAL A 48 0.32 15.92 -1.27
N LEU A 49 1.53 16.43 -1.57
CA LEU A 49 1.81 17.20 -2.78
C LEU A 49 2.29 16.30 -3.91
N ALA A 50 3.07 15.29 -3.59
CA ALA A 50 3.60 14.37 -4.59
C ALA A 50 3.95 13.02 -3.97
N PHE A 51 3.77 11.96 -4.75
CA PHE A 51 4.28 10.64 -4.46
C PHE A 51 5.66 10.53 -5.09
N MET A 52 6.68 10.34 -4.26
CA MET A 52 8.07 10.38 -4.72
C MET A 52 8.61 9.02 -5.12
N GLY A 53 8.11 7.96 -4.52
CA GLY A 53 8.56 6.62 -4.83
C GLY A 53 8.19 5.61 -3.77
N PHE A 54 8.54 4.36 -4.01
CA PHE A 54 8.27 3.28 -3.08
C PHE A 54 9.30 2.17 -3.20
N GLU A 55 9.44 1.40 -2.14
CA GLU A 55 10.12 0.11 -2.11
C GLU A 55 9.11 -0.94 -1.66
N TRP A 56 9.12 -2.10 -2.27
CA TRP A 56 8.14 -3.14 -1.97
C TRP A 56 8.78 -4.51 -1.97
N GLU A 57 8.48 -5.29 -0.93
CA GLU A 57 8.99 -6.65 -0.77
C GLU A 57 7.83 -7.62 -0.64
N VAL A 58 7.82 -8.64 -1.48
CA VAL A 58 6.84 -9.72 -1.45
C VAL A 58 7.44 -10.87 -0.66
N LEU A 59 6.88 -11.15 0.51
CA LEU A 59 7.38 -12.19 1.40
C LEU A 59 6.71 -13.53 1.15
N GLN A 60 5.41 -13.51 0.87
CA GLN A 60 4.60 -14.69 0.61
C GLN A 60 3.58 -14.40 -0.46
N PRO A 61 3.18 -15.40 -1.27
CA PRO A 61 2.12 -15.19 -2.23
C PRO A 61 0.77 -14.98 -1.54
N VAL A 62 -0.03 -14.07 -2.08
CA VAL A 62 -1.41 -13.87 -1.68
C VAL A 62 -2.29 -14.64 -2.65
N ARG A 63 -3.24 -15.41 -2.12
CA ARG A 63 -4.12 -16.25 -2.93
C ARG A 63 -5.53 -15.70 -2.95
N VAL A 64 -6.25 -16.06 -4.01
CA VAL A 64 -7.68 -15.77 -4.08
C VAL A 64 -8.37 -16.43 -2.89
N GLY A 65 -9.23 -15.68 -2.19
CA GLY A 65 -9.87 -16.11 -0.96
C GLY A 65 -9.20 -15.61 0.31
N ASP A 66 -7.95 -15.15 0.23
CA ASP A 66 -7.28 -14.56 1.39
C ASP A 66 -7.93 -13.22 1.75
N THR A 67 -8.01 -12.98 3.05
CA THR A 67 -8.46 -11.69 3.58
C THR A 67 -7.25 -10.93 4.08
N ILE A 68 -7.04 -9.74 3.55
CA ILE A 68 -5.88 -8.92 3.88
C ILE A 68 -6.30 -7.60 4.52
N HIS A 69 -5.42 -7.09 5.37
CA HIS A 69 -5.53 -5.72 5.87
C HIS A 69 -4.15 -5.08 5.84
N SER A 70 -4.13 -3.77 5.91
CA SER A 70 -2.91 -2.98 5.82
C SER A 70 -2.66 -2.25 7.14
N LEU A 71 -1.39 -2.25 7.55
CA LEU A 71 -0.92 -1.39 8.63
C LEU A 71 0.06 -0.38 8.04
N ALA A 72 -0.03 0.85 8.53
CA ALA A 72 0.84 1.94 8.07
C ALA A 72 1.41 2.68 9.28
N ARG A 73 2.68 3.05 9.19
CA ARG A 73 3.38 3.79 10.23
C ARG A 73 4.33 4.79 9.60
N THR A 74 4.32 6.03 10.10
CA THR A 74 5.29 7.02 9.69
C THR A 74 6.64 6.69 10.31
N ALA A 75 7.63 6.35 9.46
CA ALA A 75 8.96 5.95 9.91
C ALA A 75 9.93 7.14 9.97
N VAL A 76 9.85 8.03 8.98
CA VAL A 76 10.77 9.17 8.87
C VAL A 76 9.99 10.42 8.50
N LYS A 77 10.35 11.53 9.15
CA LYS A 77 9.85 12.87 8.80
C LYS A 77 11.04 13.78 8.62
N ARG A 78 11.10 14.48 7.49
CA ARG A 78 12.12 15.49 7.24
C ARG A 78 11.47 16.78 6.83
N SER A 79 11.81 17.87 7.53
CA SER A 79 11.36 19.19 7.16
C SER A 79 12.25 19.74 6.05
N MET A 80 11.65 20.29 5.01
CA MET A 80 12.32 20.92 3.90
C MET A 80 11.76 22.32 3.69
N ARG A 81 12.44 23.12 2.87
CA ARG A 81 12.07 24.52 2.62
C ARG A 81 10.63 24.67 2.10
N GLU A 82 10.23 23.81 1.20
CA GLU A 82 8.93 23.87 0.51
C GLU A 82 7.90 22.87 1.03
N GLY A 83 8.21 22.18 2.11
CA GLY A 83 7.33 21.15 2.64
C GLY A 83 8.08 20.17 3.52
N GLY A 84 7.66 18.94 3.52
CA GLY A 84 8.31 17.87 4.24
C GLY A 84 8.33 16.59 3.45
N VAL A 85 9.29 15.73 3.75
CA VAL A 85 9.35 14.37 3.23
C VAL A 85 8.91 13.41 4.33
N ILE A 86 7.94 12.58 4.03
CA ILE A 86 7.47 11.53 4.94
C ILE A 86 7.71 10.18 4.28
N VAL A 87 8.34 9.29 5.03
CA VAL A 87 8.47 7.88 4.66
C VAL A 87 7.52 7.08 5.53
N GLU A 88 6.60 6.39 4.89
CA GLU A 88 5.59 5.58 5.55
C GLU A 88 5.89 4.10 5.32
N GLU A 89 6.03 3.34 6.39
CA GLU A 89 6.16 1.89 6.33
C GLU A 89 4.76 1.27 6.26
N ARG A 90 4.58 0.34 5.33
CA ARG A 90 3.33 -0.39 5.17
C ARG A 90 3.56 -1.87 5.21
N GLN A 91 2.59 -2.59 5.79
CA GLN A 91 2.56 -4.04 5.85
C GLN A 91 1.19 -4.51 5.38
N VAL A 92 1.18 -5.61 4.64
CA VAL A 92 -0.04 -6.33 4.27
C VAL A 92 -0.04 -7.62 5.06
N ILE A 93 -1.12 -7.86 5.80
CA ILE A 93 -1.27 -8.98 6.72
C ILE A 93 -2.48 -9.81 6.30
N ASN A 94 -2.31 -11.13 6.24
CA ASN A 94 -3.39 -12.04 5.88
C ASN A 94 -4.24 -12.43 7.10
N GLN A 95 -5.25 -13.27 6.89
CA GLN A 95 -6.17 -13.72 7.95
C GLN A 95 -5.49 -14.57 9.03
N ARG A 96 -4.30 -15.09 8.76
CA ARG A 96 -3.53 -15.86 9.74
C ARG A 96 -2.57 -15.01 10.57
N GLY A 97 -2.59 -13.70 10.38
CA GLY A 97 -1.68 -12.78 11.07
C GLY A 97 -0.27 -12.75 10.49
N GLU A 98 -0.07 -13.30 9.30
CA GLU A 98 1.23 -13.33 8.65
C GLU A 98 1.44 -12.08 7.79
N ILE A 99 2.65 -11.49 7.87
CA ILE A 99 3.04 -10.40 6.99
C ILE A 99 3.37 -11.00 5.63
N VAL A 100 2.55 -10.70 4.63
CA VAL A 100 2.72 -11.25 3.29
C VAL A 100 3.46 -10.30 2.35
N HIS A 101 3.25 -8.98 2.52
CA HIS A 101 3.99 -7.95 1.81
C HIS A 101 4.39 -6.86 2.79
N ARG A 102 5.46 -6.14 2.49
CA ARG A 102 5.84 -4.94 3.25
C ARG A 102 6.63 -3.98 2.36
N GLY A 103 6.65 -2.73 2.73
CA GLY A 103 7.42 -1.74 1.99
C GLY A 103 7.35 -0.36 2.59
N ARG A 104 7.86 0.59 1.83
CA ARG A 104 7.92 2.00 2.22
C ARG A 104 7.43 2.85 1.08
N PHE A 105 6.63 3.84 1.40
CA PHE A 105 6.21 4.87 0.46
C PHE A 105 6.79 6.20 0.91
N THR A 106 7.33 6.96 -0.03
CA THR A 106 7.89 8.29 0.21
C THR A 106 7.00 9.33 -0.41
N TYR A 107 6.56 10.30 0.39
CA TYR A 107 5.68 11.38 -0.03
C TYR A 107 6.31 12.73 0.25
N LEU A 108 6.06 13.68 -0.65
CA LEU A 108 6.25 15.09 -0.39
C LEU A 108 4.91 15.63 0.15
N VAL A 109 4.96 16.29 1.31
CA VAL A 109 3.77 16.84 1.97
C VAL A 109 3.92 18.33 2.20
N ALA A 110 2.78 19.04 2.25
CA ALA A 110 2.78 20.44 2.58
C ALA A 110 3.10 20.65 4.06
N LYS A 111 3.83 21.72 4.38
CA LYS A 111 4.03 22.14 5.77
C LYS A 111 2.70 22.61 6.35
N ARG A 112 2.54 22.41 7.65
CA ARG A 112 1.43 23.04 8.36
C ARG A 112 1.55 24.55 8.23
N PRO A 113 0.44 25.26 7.99
CA PRO A 113 0.48 26.70 8.07
C PRO A 113 0.91 27.12 9.49
N PRO A 114 1.66 28.23 9.64
CA PRO A 114 2.02 28.70 10.98
C PRO A 114 0.76 28.98 11.79
N PRO A 115 0.80 28.72 13.10
CA PRO A 115 -0.36 28.93 13.97
C PRO A 115 -0.76 30.41 14.05
#